data_5b547f625b12cf6ba3a86a75ec5f838a
#
_entry.id   5b547f625b12cf6ba3a86a75ec5f838a
#
_cell.length_a   1.000
_cell.length_b   1.000
_cell.length_c   1.000
_cell.angle_alpha   90.00
_cell.angle_beta   90.00
_cell.angle_gamma   90.00
#
_symmetry.space_group_name_H-M   'P 1'
#
loop_
_entity.id
_entity.type
_entity.pdbx_description
1 polymer ?
#
loop_
_entity_poly.entity_id
_entity_poly.type
_entity_poly.pdbx_seq_one_letter_code
_entity_poly.pdbx_strand_id
1 'polypeptide(L)'
;VAEPTSQTQIGDNIRNGRRGSLSGSLIVTGQQGHVAYPHLARNPTSALMQMLAPVTSAELDGGNPYFGPSTAEVTGLSTSSNVTNVIPATASALFNIRFNTEHTKETLQGWLEEHFNRIATTFKVQFEINWKSNADPFVTEAGTLTQLLSTAIKAQTGRIAELSTIGGTSDARFITQLCPVAEFGLVGKTMHQIDENVLV
;
A
#
# COMPACT_ATOMS: atom_id res chain seq x y z
N VAL A 1 0.49 12.07 -18.58
CA VAL A 1 -0.76 12.14 -17.82
C VAL A 1 -0.76 13.44 -17.03
N ALA A 2 -1.89 14.15 -17.01
CA ALA A 2 -2.06 15.35 -16.21
C ALA A 2 -2.47 14.95 -14.79
N GLU A 3 -1.60 15.22 -13.82
CA GLU A 3 -1.80 14.93 -12.40
C GLU A 3 -1.19 16.07 -11.57
N PRO A 4 -1.70 16.39 -10.39
CA PRO A 4 -1.13 17.42 -9.53
C PRO A 4 0.18 16.92 -8.90
N THR A 5 1.28 17.02 -9.66
CA THR A 5 2.60 16.51 -9.28
C THR A 5 3.48 17.54 -8.62
N SER A 6 3.27 18.82 -8.92
CA SER A 6 4.07 19.90 -8.37
C SER A 6 3.83 20.05 -6.86
N GLN A 7 4.88 20.23 -6.08
CA GLN A 7 4.82 20.27 -4.62
C GLN A 7 4.61 21.70 -4.09
N THR A 8 5.40 22.63 -4.53
CA THR A 8 5.36 24.02 -4.07
C THR A 8 5.09 25.01 -5.18
N GLN A 9 5.63 24.77 -6.36
CA GLN A 9 5.49 25.62 -7.54
C GLN A 9 5.36 24.76 -8.78
N ILE A 10 4.53 25.19 -9.73
CA ILE A 10 4.38 24.45 -10.98
C ILE A 10 5.75 24.28 -11.67
N GLY A 11 6.05 23.05 -12.06
CA GLY A 11 7.31 22.71 -12.72
C GLY A 11 8.45 22.30 -11.80
N ASP A 12 8.24 22.14 -10.51
CA ASP A 12 9.27 21.65 -9.59
C ASP A 12 9.41 20.13 -9.59
N ASN A 13 8.39 19.39 -10.06
CA ASN A 13 8.41 17.94 -10.01
C ASN A 13 7.71 17.28 -11.22
N ILE A 14 8.32 16.22 -11.74
CA ILE A 14 7.75 15.28 -12.70
C ILE A 14 7.70 13.92 -12.02
N ARG A 15 6.57 13.24 -12.04
CA ARG A 15 6.48 11.86 -11.55
C ARG A 15 6.66 10.88 -12.67
N ASN A 16 7.70 10.07 -12.55
CA ASN A 16 8.07 9.06 -13.53
C ASN A 16 7.88 7.63 -13.05
N GLY A 17 7.22 7.42 -11.92
CA GLY A 17 6.87 6.12 -11.38
C GLY A 17 5.91 6.20 -10.21
N ARG A 18 5.31 5.06 -9.89
CA ARG A 18 4.36 4.93 -8.77
C ARG A 18 4.55 3.58 -8.08
N ARG A 19 4.33 3.56 -6.76
CA ARG A 19 4.29 2.31 -5.99
C ARG A 19 3.04 1.51 -6.31
N GLY A 20 3.15 0.20 -6.16
CA GLY A 20 2.02 -0.70 -6.10
C GLY A 20 1.23 -0.54 -4.80
N SER A 21 0.00 -1.06 -4.81
CA SER A 21 -0.88 -1.07 -3.64
C SER A 21 -1.61 -2.38 -3.55
N LEU A 22 -1.41 -3.09 -2.43
CA LEU A 22 -2.06 -4.35 -2.11
C LEU A 22 -2.78 -4.20 -0.77
N SER A 23 -4.10 -4.39 -0.76
CA SER A 23 -4.91 -4.41 0.44
C SER A 23 -5.32 -5.83 0.80
N GLY A 24 -5.29 -6.17 2.08
CA GLY A 24 -5.80 -7.41 2.62
C GLY A 24 -6.94 -7.18 3.60
N SER A 25 -8.00 -8.00 3.48
CA SER A 25 -9.06 -8.12 4.47
C SER A 25 -9.03 -9.55 5.03
N LEU A 26 -8.48 -9.71 6.22
CA LEU A 26 -8.23 -10.99 6.89
C LEU A 26 -9.30 -11.24 7.96
N ILE A 27 -9.95 -12.40 7.90
CA ILE A 27 -10.90 -12.88 8.90
C ILE A 27 -10.35 -14.18 9.47
N VAL A 28 -10.24 -14.26 10.79
CA VAL A 28 -9.80 -15.46 11.50
C VAL A 28 -10.97 -16.01 12.31
N THR A 29 -11.29 -17.28 12.10
CA THR A 29 -12.38 -17.99 12.78
C THR A 29 -11.80 -19.01 13.75
N GLY A 30 -12.17 -18.88 15.01
CA GLY A 30 -11.78 -19.79 16.10
C GLY A 30 -12.97 -20.50 16.74
N GLN A 31 -12.85 -20.74 18.03
CA GLN A 31 -13.91 -21.31 18.86
C GLN A 31 -14.10 -20.43 20.09
N GLN A 32 -15.30 -19.85 20.21
CA GLN A 32 -15.68 -19.05 21.37
C GLN A 32 -15.61 -19.85 22.67
N GLY A 33 -15.21 -19.18 23.75
CA GLY A 33 -15.18 -19.81 25.07
C GLY A 33 -14.98 -18.82 26.22
N HIS A 34 -15.04 -19.34 27.44
CA HIS A 34 -14.77 -18.54 28.62
C HIS A 34 -13.27 -18.41 28.84
N VAL A 35 -12.78 -17.19 29.13
CA VAL A 35 -11.33 -16.91 29.29
C VAL A 35 -10.66 -17.72 30.39
N ALA A 36 -11.42 -18.15 31.42
CA ALA A 36 -10.92 -19.02 32.49
C ALA A 36 -10.64 -20.46 32.02
N TYR A 37 -11.16 -20.86 30.85
CA TYR A 37 -11.01 -22.21 30.30
C TYR A 37 -10.46 -22.15 28.86
N PRO A 38 -9.26 -21.58 28.63
CA PRO A 38 -8.75 -21.33 27.29
C PRO A 38 -8.48 -22.63 26.49
N HIS A 39 -8.29 -23.77 27.18
CA HIS A 39 -8.10 -25.07 26.57
C HIS A 39 -9.37 -25.63 25.88
N LEU A 40 -10.55 -25.07 26.18
CA LEU A 40 -11.82 -25.40 25.54
C LEU A 40 -12.18 -24.44 24.40
N ALA A 41 -11.33 -23.47 24.13
CA ALA A 41 -11.53 -22.48 23.10
C ALA A 41 -10.38 -22.51 22.07
N ARG A 42 -10.55 -21.76 20.97
CA ARG A 42 -9.49 -21.47 20.00
C ARG A 42 -9.52 -19.99 19.74
N ASN A 43 -8.56 -19.25 20.28
CA ASN A 43 -8.59 -17.79 20.29
C ASN A 43 -8.18 -17.20 18.93
N PRO A 44 -9.12 -16.68 18.12
CA PRO A 44 -8.80 -16.07 16.83
C PRO A 44 -8.08 -14.74 16.99
N THR A 45 -8.28 -14.02 18.11
CA THR A 45 -7.61 -12.73 18.36
C THR A 45 -6.11 -12.94 18.56
N SER A 46 -5.72 -13.92 19.37
CA SER A 46 -4.30 -14.24 19.58
C SER A 46 -3.64 -14.74 18.29
N ALA A 47 -4.36 -15.52 17.47
CA ALA A 47 -3.88 -15.95 16.16
C ALA A 47 -3.72 -14.75 15.21
N LEU A 48 -4.72 -13.86 15.14
CA LEU A 48 -4.68 -12.67 14.30
C LEU A 48 -3.49 -11.76 14.62
N MET A 49 -3.21 -11.52 15.90
CA MET A 49 -2.05 -10.74 16.33
C MET A 49 -0.73 -11.33 15.81
N GLN A 50 -0.59 -12.66 15.85
CA GLN A 50 0.60 -13.35 15.31
C GLN A 50 0.64 -13.34 13.78
N MET A 51 -0.51 -13.45 13.12
CA MET A 51 -0.61 -13.31 11.66
C MET A 51 -0.19 -11.92 11.19
N LEU A 52 -0.54 -10.88 11.93
CA LEU A 52 -0.22 -9.50 11.58
C LEU A 52 1.22 -9.09 11.92
N ALA A 53 1.98 -9.89 12.66
CA ALA A 53 3.35 -9.55 13.04
C ALA A 53 4.24 -9.16 11.83
N PRO A 54 4.23 -9.86 10.68
CA PRO A 54 5.01 -9.44 9.53
C PRO A 54 4.54 -8.10 8.92
N VAL A 55 3.24 -7.80 9.00
CA VAL A 55 2.68 -6.53 8.49
C VAL A 55 3.14 -5.34 9.34
N THR A 56 3.36 -5.54 10.64
CA THR A 56 3.69 -4.47 11.58
C THR A 56 5.17 -4.31 11.87
N SER A 57 6.00 -5.31 11.56
CA SER A 57 7.40 -5.32 11.99
C SER A 57 8.41 -5.81 10.95
N ALA A 58 7.98 -6.36 9.81
CA ALA A 58 8.93 -6.80 8.80
C ALA A 58 9.48 -5.62 8.00
N GLU A 59 10.78 -5.59 7.81
CA GLU A 59 11.42 -4.79 6.77
C GLU A 59 11.25 -5.54 5.45
N LEU A 60 10.39 -5.03 4.56
CA LEU A 60 10.05 -5.70 3.31
C LEU A 60 11.21 -5.66 2.31
N ASP A 61 11.88 -4.51 2.24
CA ASP A 61 13.05 -4.24 1.40
C ASP A 61 13.78 -2.96 1.85
N GLY A 62 14.99 -2.75 1.35
CA GLY A 62 15.78 -1.54 1.62
C GLY A 62 15.48 -0.37 0.68
N GLY A 63 14.51 -0.50 -0.20
CA GLY A 63 14.31 0.44 -1.31
C GLY A 63 15.25 0.21 -2.47
N ASN A 64 15.17 1.06 -3.51
CA ASN A 64 16.04 1.04 -4.68
C ASN A 64 16.31 2.47 -5.20
N PRO A 65 17.08 2.66 -6.28
CA PRO A 65 17.41 4.03 -6.77
C PRO A 65 16.20 4.91 -7.11
N TYR A 66 15.02 4.32 -7.31
CA TYR A 66 13.79 5.04 -7.69
C TYR A 66 12.80 5.17 -6.54
N PHE A 67 12.81 4.23 -5.61
CA PHE A 67 11.82 4.14 -4.54
C PHE A 67 12.49 3.96 -3.17
N GLY A 68 11.96 4.61 -2.16
CA GLY A 68 12.24 4.22 -0.78
C GLY A 68 11.64 2.84 -0.44
N PRO A 69 11.92 2.30 0.74
CA PRO A 69 11.43 0.99 1.19
C PRO A 69 9.93 0.82 1.05
N SER A 70 9.49 -0.40 0.76
CA SER A 70 8.08 -0.78 0.83
C SER A 70 7.57 -0.72 2.27
N THR A 71 6.30 -0.35 2.44
CA THR A 71 5.69 -0.17 3.76
C THR A 71 4.40 -0.96 3.87
N ALA A 72 4.09 -1.46 5.05
CA ALA A 72 2.84 -2.16 5.34
C ALA A 72 2.24 -1.61 6.63
N GLU A 73 0.92 -1.36 6.62
CA GLU A 73 0.20 -0.78 7.75
C GLU A 73 -1.12 -1.51 7.99
N VAL A 74 -1.40 -1.82 9.26
CA VAL A 74 -2.71 -2.30 9.70
C VAL A 74 -3.63 -1.10 9.88
N THR A 75 -4.76 -1.10 9.17
CA THR A 75 -5.69 0.03 9.12
C THR A 75 -7.00 -0.21 9.84
N GLY A 76 -7.26 -1.44 10.28
CA GLY A 76 -8.47 -1.76 11.04
C GLY A 76 -8.37 -3.09 11.78
N LEU A 77 -8.98 -3.17 12.95
CA LEU A 77 -9.09 -4.37 13.78
C LEU A 77 -10.50 -4.47 14.36
N SER A 78 -11.05 -5.67 14.38
CA SER A 78 -12.37 -5.93 14.96
C SER A 78 -12.47 -7.36 15.52
N THR A 79 -13.35 -7.57 16.47
CA THR A 79 -13.67 -8.89 17.01
C THR A 79 -15.19 -9.05 17.15
N SER A 80 -15.69 -10.31 17.16
CA SER A 80 -17.12 -10.61 17.32
C SER A 80 -17.64 -10.42 18.75
N SER A 81 -16.80 -10.04 19.71
CA SER A 81 -17.19 -9.81 21.10
C SER A 81 -16.35 -8.71 21.72
N ASN A 82 -17.02 -7.85 22.49
CA ASN A 82 -16.40 -6.80 23.32
C ASN A 82 -16.42 -7.13 24.83
N VAL A 83 -16.77 -8.37 25.19
CA VAL A 83 -16.89 -8.82 26.58
C VAL A 83 -15.55 -9.39 27.04
N THR A 84 -15.01 -8.87 28.14
CA THR A 84 -13.64 -9.14 28.60
C THR A 84 -13.37 -10.58 29.07
N ASN A 85 -14.43 -11.29 29.50
CA ASN A 85 -14.35 -12.69 29.97
C ASN A 85 -14.71 -13.71 28.87
N VAL A 86 -14.89 -13.28 27.61
CA VAL A 86 -15.24 -14.14 26.48
C VAL A 86 -14.14 -14.10 25.42
N ILE A 87 -13.60 -15.26 25.05
CA ILE A 87 -12.79 -15.44 23.84
C ILE A 87 -13.75 -15.36 22.65
N PRO A 88 -13.58 -14.45 21.68
CA PRO A 88 -14.50 -14.27 20.57
C PRO A 88 -14.51 -15.45 19.60
N ALA A 89 -15.57 -15.58 18.79
CA ALA A 89 -15.64 -16.58 17.71
C ALA A 89 -14.79 -16.17 16.50
N THR A 90 -14.73 -14.87 16.20
CA THR A 90 -13.99 -14.35 15.05
C THR A 90 -13.21 -13.08 15.42
N ALA A 91 -12.12 -12.86 14.70
CA ALA A 91 -11.35 -11.63 14.71
C ALA A 91 -10.99 -11.25 13.27
N SER A 92 -10.91 -9.95 12.97
CA SER A 92 -10.62 -9.48 11.61
C SER A 92 -9.68 -8.28 11.60
N ALA A 93 -8.96 -8.14 10.49
CA ALA A 93 -8.06 -7.02 10.25
C ALA A 93 -8.17 -6.53 8.81
N LEU A 94 -7.91 -5.23 8.64
CA LEU A 94 -7.64 -4.60 7.37
C LEU A 94 -6.20 -4.09 7.38
N PHE A 95 -5.49 -4.26 6.28
CA PHE A 95 -4.14 -3.73 6.11
C PHE A 95 -3.87 -3.35 4.66
N ASN A 96 -2.87 -2.50 4.45
CA ASN A 96 -2.43 -2.09 3.11
C ASN A 96 -0.91 -2.12 3.03
N ILE A 97 -0.40 -2.59 1.89
CA ILE A 97 1.01 -2.62 1.55
C ILE A 97 1.25 -1.69 0.38
N ARG A 98 2.19 -0.75 0.53
CA ARG A 98 2.72 0.10 -0.53
C ARG A 98 4.08 -0.44 -0.92
N PHE A 99 4.20 -1.04 -2.08
CA PHE A 99 5.40 -1.75 -2.50
C PHE A 99 6.03 -1.13 -3.75
N ASN A 100 7.34 -1.25 -3.84
CA ASN A 100 8.15 -0.80 -4.96
C ASN A 100 8.37 -1.94 -5.97
N THR A 101 9.26 -1.74 -6.94
CA THR A 101 9.53 -2.70 -8.02
C THR A 101 10.35 -3.92 -7.60
N GLU A 102 10.79 -4.02 -6.34
CA GLU A 102 11.43 -5.24 -5.79
C GLU A 102 10.42 -6.36 -5.51
N HIS A 103 9.13 -6.01 -5.45
CA HIS A 103 8.05 -6.95 -5.19
C HIS A 103 7.00 -6.95 -6.28
N THR A 104 6.27 -8.07 -6.35
CA THR A 104 5.00 -8.17 -7.05
C THR A 104 3.88 -8.45 -6.04
N LYS A 105 2.64 -8.25 -6.43
CA LYS A 105 1.50 -8.61 -5.57
C LYS A 105 1.50 -10.09 -5.24
N GLU A 106 1.87 -10.94 -6.20
CA GLU A 106 1.92 -12.40 -6.04
C GLU A 106 2.98 -12.82 -5.02
N THR A 107 4.16 -12.21 -5.04
CA THR A 107 5.23 -12.51 -4.07
C THR A 107 4.83 -12.12 -2.65
N LEU A 108 4.20 -10.95 -2.48
CA LEU A 108 3.73 -10.49 -1.17
C LEU A 108 2.56 -11.32 -0.64
N GLN A 109 1.61 -11.69 -1.50
CA GLN A 109 0.49 -12.58 -1.15
C GLN A 109 1.01 -13.95 -0.69
N GLY A 110 1.87 -14.59 -1.50
CA GLY A 110 2.42 -15.91 -1.17
C GLY A 110 3.19 -15.90 0.15
N TRP A 111 4.02 -14.89 0.39
CA TRP A 111 4.77 -14.73 1.63
C TRP A 111 3.85 -14.60 2.86
N LEU A 112 2.80 -13.79 2.79
CA LEU A 112 1.86 -13.62 3.89
C LEU A 112 0.98 -14.85 4.09
N GLU A 113 0.49 -15.47 3.02
CA GLU A 113 -0.35 -16.67 3.11
C GLU A 113 0.40 -17.87 3.71
N GLU A 114 1.68 -18.03 3.38
CA GLU A 114 2.53 -19.03 4.02
C GLU A 114 2.62 -18.80 5.53
N HIS A 115 2.88 -17.55 5.93
CA HIS A 115 2.90 -17.18 7.34
C HIS A 115 1.54 -17.42 8.02
N PHE A 116 0.43 -17.00 7.40
CA PHE A 116 -0.92 -17.18 7.94
C PHE A 116 -1.27 -18.66 8.13
N ASN A 117 -0.94 -19.51 7.16
CA ASN A 117 -1.16 -20.94 7.24
C ASN A 117 -0.41 -21.58 8.42
N ARG A 118 0.84 -21.19 8.64
CA ARG A 118 1.64 -21.64 9.78
C ARG A 118 1.01 -21.27 11.12
N ILE A 119 0.54 -20.03 11.27
CA ILE A 119 -0.13 -19.55 12.48
C ILE A 119 -1.48 -20.23 12.66
N ALA A 120 -2.27 -20.37 11.59
CA ALA A 120 -3.58 -21.06 11.64
C ALA A 120 -3.43 -22.48 12.15
N THR A 121 -2.43 -23.21 11.67
CA THR A 121 -2.12 -24.58 12.15
C THR A 121 -1.75 -24.59 13.63
N THR A 122 -0.90 -23.65 14.08
CA THR A 122 -0.44 -23.55 15.47
C THR A 122 -1.60 -23.28 16.43
N PHE A 123 -2.49 -22.36 16.08
CA PHE A 123 -3.63 -21.95 16.90
C PHE A 123 -4.88 -22.80 16.67
N LYS A 124 -4.85 -23.74 15.70
CA LYS A 124 -5.98 -24.57 15.27
C LYS A 124 -7.21 -23.72 14.90
N VAL A 125 -7.00 -22.62 14.20
CA VAL A 125 -8.02 -21.72 13.69
C VAL A 125 -8.11 -21.83 12.17
N GLN A 126 -9.18 -21.26 11.58
CA GLN A 126 -9.32 -21.08 10.15
C GLN A 126 -9.15 -19.60 9.81
N PHE A 127 -8.77 -19.30 8.58
CA PHE A 127 -8.76 -17.92 8.10
C PHE A 127 -9.26 -17.83 6.66
N GLU A 128 -9.76 -16.65 6.34
CA GLU A 128 -10.09 -16.23 4.98
C GLU A 128 -9.40 -14.89 4.72
N ILE A 129 -8.76 -14.77 3.58
CA ILE A 129 -8.13 -13.52 3.14
C ILE A 129 -8.72 -13.10 1.80
N ASN A 130 -9.17 -11.85 1.73
CA ASN A 130 -9.59 -11.22 0.48
C ASN A 130 -8.57 -10.17 0.11
N TRP A 131 -7.94 -10.35 -1.06
CA TRP A 131 -6.94 -9.45 -1.61
C TRP A 131 -7.57 -8.47 -2.61
N LYS A 132 -7.18 -7.20 -2.50
CA LYS A 132 -7.50 -6.18 -3.49
C LYS A 132 -6.23 -5.44 -3.88
N SER A 133 -5.83 -5.56 -5.13
CA SER A 133 -4.74 -4.77 -5.71
C SER A 133 -5.32 -3.69 -6.60
N ASN A 134 -4.91 -2.45 -6.39
CA ASN A 134 -5.35 -1.31 -7.21
C ASN A 134 -4.31 -0.92 -8.27
N ALA A 135 -3.04 -1.29 -8.07
CA ALA A 135 -1.95 -0.95 -8.97
C ALA A 135 -0.73 -1.84 -8.74
N ASP A 136 -0.06 -2.20 -9.82
CA ASP A 136 1.31 -2.69 -9.79
C ASP A 136 2.28 -1.49 -9.81
N PRO A 137 3.49 -1.61 -9.25
CA PRO A 137 4.47 -0.55 -9.29
C PRO A 137 5.02 -0.41 -10.71
N PHE A 138 5.37 0.81 -11.09
CA PHE A 138 6.08 1.06 -12.35
C PHE A 138 7.08 2.20 -12.20
N VAL A 139 8.06 2.23 -13.08
CA VAL A 139 8.98 3.34 -13.27
C VAL A 139 9.25 3.53 -14.76
N THR A 140 9.21 4.76 -15.23
CA THR A 140 9.74 5.18 -16.52
C THR A 140 11.15 5.72 -16.29
N GLU A 141 12.14 5.04 -16.80
CA GLU A 141 13.52 5.51 -16.70
C GLU A 141 13.73 6.88 -17.34
N ALA A 142 14.75 7.59 -16.86
CA ALA A 142 15.13 8.86 -17.46
C ALA A 142 15.53 8.66 -18.95
N GLY A 143 14.83 9.32 -19.86
CA GLY A 143 15.00 9.12 -21.29
C GLY A 143 14.35 10.25 -22.09
N THR A 144 14.06 9.98 -23.36
CA THR A 144 13.55 10.99 -24.31
C THR A 144 12.30 11.71 -23.79
N LEU A 145 11.32 10.97 -23.24
CA LEU A 145 10.08 11.57 -22.74
C LEU A 145 10.33 12.54 -21.57
N THR A 146 11.08 12.09 -20.57
CA THR A 146 11.36 12.90 -19.38
C THR A 146 12.26 14.09 -19.71
N GLN A 147 13.19 13.94 -20.65
CA GLN A 147 14.05 15.03 -21.12
C GLN A 147 13.28 16.10 -21.89
N LEU A 148 12.39 15.69 -22.82
CA LEU A 148 11.53 16.63 -23.55
C LEU A 148 10.63 17.40 -22.60
N LEU A 149 10.00 16.71 -21.64
CA LEU A 149 9.13 17.34 -20.65
C LEU A 149 9.91 18.31 -19.75
N SER A 150 11.07 17.90 -19.23
CA SER A 150 11.95 18.78 -18.43
C SER A 150 12.41 20.02 -19.22
N THR A 151 12.73 19.85 -20.50
CA THR A 151 13.11 20.97 -21.38
C THR A 151 11.96 21.94 -21.57
N ALA A 152 10.76 21.44 -21.84
CA ALA A 152 9.56 22.28 -21.99
C ALA A 152 9.22 23.03 -20.69
N ILE A 153 9.29 22.36 -19.54
CA ILE A 153 9.08 22.97 -18.22
C ILE A 153 10.10 24.09 -17.98
N LYS A 154 11.37 23.80 -18.23
CA LYS A 154 12.44 24.81 -18.06
C LYS A 154 12.22 26.02 -18.95
N ALA A 155 11.81 25.83 -20.20
CA ALA A 155 11.55 26.93 -21.14
C ALA A 155 10.38 27.82 -20.68
N GLN A 156 9.32 27.23 -20.08
CA GLN A 156 8.13 27.97 -19.68
C GLN A 156 8.22 28.55 -18.27
N THR A 157 8.90 27.89 -17.35
CA THR A 157 8.90 28.26 -15.92
C THR A 157 10.27 28.73 -15.41
N GLY A 158 11.33 28.52 -16.17
CA GLY A 158 12.73 28.72 -15.75
C GLY A 158 13.23 27.63 -14.76
N ARG A 159 12.41 26.66 -14.37
CA ARG A 159 12.73 25.65 -13.33
C ARG A 159 13.28 24.37 -13.94
N ILE A 160 14.09 23.67 -13.16
CA ILE A 160 14.54 22.30 -13.44
C ILE A 160 13.66 21.38 -12.61
N ALA A 161 12.79 20.60 -13.27
CA ALA A 161 11.92 19.65 -12.60
C ALA A 161 12.72 18.45 -12.07
N GLU A 162 12.44 18.03 -10.85
CA GLU A 162 12.97 16.80 -10.25
C GLU A 162 12.12 15.60 -10.68
N LEU A 163 12.77 14.48 -11.05
CA LEU A 163 12.08 13.22 -11.27
C LEU A 163 11.80 12.54 -9.93
N SER A 164 10.56 12.09 -9.72
CA SER A 164 10.19 11.46 -8.47
C SER A 164 9.13 10.37 -8.65
N THR A 165 9.07 9.46 -7.68
CA THR A 165 8.09 8.37 -7.61
C THR A 165 7.14 8.52 -6.42
N ILE A 166 7.14 9.69 -5.76
CA ILE A 166 6.33 9.96 -4.56
C ILE A 166 4.85 10.10 -4.94
N GLY A 167 3.98 9.60 -4.06
CA GLY A 167 2.52 9.80 -4.13
C GLY A 167 1.72 8.51 -4.28
N GLY A 168 0.38 8.70 -4.41
CA GLY A 168 -0.58 7.60 -4.58
C GLY A 168 -0.59 7.01 -5.99
N THR A 169 -1.58 6.20 -6.28
CA THR A 169 -1.81 5.64 -7.62
C THR A 169 -2.47 6.67 -8.55
N SER A 170 -2.30 6.49 -9.86
CA SER A 170 -2.91 7.31 -10.91
C SER A 170 -3.26 6.44 -12.13
N ASP A 171 -3.90 7.02 -13.13
CA ASP A 171 -4.22 6.33 -14.37
C ASP A 171 -2.99 6.00 -15.23
N ALA A 172 -1.84 6.58 -14.92
CA ALA A 172 -0.55 6.23 -15.53
C ALA A 172 -0.26 4.71 -15.45
N ARG A 173 -0.73 4.03 -14.40
CA ARG A 173 -0.62 2.57 -14.21
C ARG A 173 -1.19 1.73 -15.37
N PHE A 174 -2.19 2.25 -16.08
CA PHE A 174 -2.77 1.57 -17.25
C PHE A 174 -1.98 1.90 -18.51
N ILE A 175 -1.54 3.15 -18.65
CA ILE A 175 -0.86 3.67 -19.83
C ILE A 175 0.57 3.10 -19.92
N THR A 176 1.23 2.86 -18.78
CA THR A 176 2.59 2.30 -18.74
C THR A 176 2.69 0.92 -19.39
N GLN A 177 1.57 0.19 -19.53
CA GLN A 177 1.53 -1.09 -20.26
C GLN A 177 1.65 -0.92 -21.77
N LEU A 178 1.44 0.28 -22.28
CA LEU A 178 1.42 0.59 -23.72
C LEU A 178 2.64 1.41 -24.16
N CYS A 179 3.10 2.32 -23.30
CA CYS A 179 4.20 3.22 -23.62
C CYS A 179 4.85 3.80 -22.35
N PRO A 180 6.07 4.36 -22.44
CA PRO A 180 6.65 5.15 -21.36
C PRO A 180 5.72 6.28 -20.94
N VAL A 181 5.58 6.50 -19.64
CA VAL A 181 4.64 7.45 -19.07
C VAL A 181 5.35 8.38 -18.06
N ALA A 182 4.99 9.64 -18.09
CA ALA A 182 5.33 10.60 -17.06
C ALA A 182 4.10 11.41 -16.69
N GLU A 183 4.04 11.86 -15.45
CA GLU A 183 2.95 12.68 -14.94
C GLU A 183 3.47 14.06 -14.60
N PHE A 184 2.70 15.07 -14.98
CA PHE A 184 3.02 16.45 -14.72
C PHE A 184 1.76 17.29 -14.59
N GLY A 185 1.75 18.27 -13.67
CA GLY A 185 0.66 19.21 -13.55
C GLY A 185 0.78 20.14 -12.35
N LEU A 186 -0.37 20.58 -11.88
CA LEU A 186 -0.55 21.65 -10.92
C LEU A 186 0.01 21.32 -9.53
N VAL A 187 0.05 22.32 -8.67
CA VAL A 187 0.36 22.18 -7.24
C VAL A 187 -0.88 21.61 -6.54
N GLY A 188 -0.75 20.41 -5.98
CA GLY A 188 -1.84 19.69 -5.33
C GLY A 188 -2.02 20.01 -3.84
N LYS A 189 -1.78 21.25 -3.41
CA LYS A 189 -1.76 21.62 -1.98
C LYS A 189 -3.09 21.39 -1.26
N THR A 190 -4.21 21.57 -1.96
CA THR A 190 -5.56 21.39 -1.42
C THR A 190 -6.26 20.14 -1.97
N MET A 191 -5.52 19.23 -2.59
CA MET A 191 -6.05 18.00 -3.19
C MET A 191 -6.84 17.16 -2.17
N HIS A 192 -8.04 16.75 -2.55
CA HIS A 192 -9.01 16.01 -1.72
C HIS A 192 -9.53 16.76 -0.48
N GLN A 193 -9.32 18.07 -0.39
CA GLN A 193 -9.90 18.90 0.65
C GLN A 193 -11.25 19.50 0.22
N ILE A 194 -12.06 19.91 1.20
CA ILE A 194 -13.22 20.77 0.93
C ILE A 194 -12.67 22.09 0.38
N ASP A 195 -13.32 22.64 -0.66
CA ASP A 195 -12.85 23.83 -1.38
C ASP A 195 -11.51 23.63 -2.12
N GLU A 196 -11.30 22.46 -2.69
CA GLU A 196 -10.13 22.17 -3.53
C GLU A 196 -9.97 23.26 -4.60
N ASN A 197 -8.76 23.82 -4.66
CA ASN A 197 -8.46 24.94 -5.54
C ASN A 197 -7.01 24.90 -6.04
N VAL A 198 -6.74 25.69 -7.06
CA VAL A 198 -5.39 25.91 -7.60
C VAL A 198 -5.17 27.41 -7.79
N LEU A 199 -3.96 27.88 -7.49
CA LEU A 199 -3.55 29.23 -7.81
C LEU A 199 -3.29 29.35 -9.31
N VAL A 200 -3.87 30.34 -9.95
CA VAL A 200 -3.70 30.66 -11.38
C VAL A 200 -2.58 31.67 -11.56
#